data_31ae344194a63db4588025cf5a4efc3c
#
_entry.id   31ae344194a63db4588025cf5a4efc3c
#
_cell.length_a   1.000
_cell.length_b   1.000
_cell.length_c   1.000
_cell.angle_alpha   90.00
_cell.angle_beta   90.00
_cell.angle_gamma   90.00
#
_symmetry.space_group_name_H-M   'P 1'
#
loop_
_entity.id
_entity.type
_entity.pdbx_description
1 polymer ?
#
loop_
_entity_poly.entity_id
_entity_poly.type
_entity_poly.pdbx_seq_one_letter_code
_entity_poly.pdbx_strand_id
1 'polypeptide(L)'
;MKSHQAKRVEITIEAVMESRLTEALEKAGVTGYTVLPVLGGSGRSGAWDRAGQVSRAQGMVQVVCIIRPERLDDLLDAAFAVVERHIGVVSIVDCDVLRAERF
;
A
#
# COMPACT_ATOMS: atom_id res chain seq x y z
N MET A 1 -9.56 -7.12 26.66
CA MET A 1 -10.02 -6.35 25.49
C MET A 1 -10.10 -7.28 24.30
N LYS A 2 -11.15 -7.16 23.52
CA LYS A 2 -11.37 -8.05 22.38
C LYS A 2 -10.72 -7.51 21.11
N SER A 3 -10.00 -8.36 20.40
CA SER A 3 -9.42 -8.01 19.11
C SER A 3 -10.20 -8.68 17.96
N HIS A 4 -9.99 -8.18 16.76
CA HIS A 4 -10.65 -8.67 15.54
C HIS A 4 -9.60 -8.94 14.46
N GLN A 5 -9.77 -10.04 13.75
CA GLN A 5 -8.86 -10.38 12.66
C GLN A 5 -9.00 -9.41 11.50
N ALA A 6 -7.87 -9.02 10.95
CA ALA A 6 -7.79 -8.12 9.82
C ALA A 6 -6.63 -8.51 8.92
N LYS A 7 -6.58 -7.91 7.74
CA LYS A 7 -5.45 -8.02 6.82
C LYS A 7 -4.79 -6.67 6.71
N ARG A 8 -3.47 -6.63 6.92
CA ARG A 8 -2.67 -5.45 6.65
C ARG A 8 -2.02 -5.63 5.29
N VAL A 9 -2.33 -4.74 4.36
CA VAL A 9 -1.80 -4.76 3.00
C VAL A 9 -0.83 -3.60 2.86
N GLU A 10 0.40 -3.89 2.45
CA GLU A 10 1.45 -2.91 2.28
C GLU A 10 1.83 -2.89 0.81
N ILE A 11 1.69 -1.73 0.17
CA ILE A 11 1.96 -1.56 -1.24
C ILE A 11 3.06 -0.53 -1.39
N THR A 12 4.26 -0.99 -1.79
CA THR A 12 5.38 -0.11 -2.06
C THR A 12 5.41 0.15 -3.56
N ILE A 13 5.34 1.41 -3.95
CA ILE A 13 5.20 1.80 -5.36
C ILE A 13 5.90 3.14 -5.59
N GLU A 14 6.19 3.44 -6.83
CA GLU A 14 6.74 4.74 -7.22
C GLU A 14 5.81 5.87 -6.78
N ALA A 15 6.38 6.93 -6.22
CA ALA A 15 5.60 8.05 -5.69
C ALA A 15 4.67 8.68 -6.72
N VAL A 16 5.07 8.68 -8.00
CA VAL A 16 4.26 9.24 -9.07
C VAL A 16 2.94 8.47 -9.26
N MET A 17 2.88 7.23 -8.78
CA MET A 17 1.68 6.38 -8.90
C MET A 17 0.76 6.45 -7.69
N GLU A 18 1.14 7.21 -6.66
CA GLU A 18 0.37 7.28 -5.41
C GLU A 18 -1.11 7.61 -5.65
N SER A 19 -1.39 8.65 -6.41
CA SER A 19 -2.78 9.09 -6.63
C SER A 19 -3.60 8.04 -7.37
N ARG A 20 -3.03 7.40 -8.38
CA ARG A 20 -3.73 6.35 -9.11
C ARG A 20 -4.05 5.16 -8.21
N LEU A 21 -3.09 4.79 -7.37
CA LEU A 21 -3.27 3.67 -6.45
C LEU A 21 -4.36 3.98 -5.43
N THR A 22 -4.28 5.14 -4.77
CA THR A 22 -5.26 5.49 -3.73
C THR A 22 -6.66 5.65 -4.30
N GLU A 23 -6.79 6.21 -5.52
CA GLU A 23 -8.08 6.28 -6.19
C GLU A 23 -8.65 4.88 -6.48
N ALA A 24 -7.81 3.96 -6.94
CA ALA A 24 -8.24 2.59 -7.20
C ALA A 24 -8.72 1.90 -5.93
N LEU A 25 -7.99 2.09 -4.82
CA LEU A 25 -8.37 1.53 -3.53
C LEU A 25 -9.69 2.09 -3.03
N GLU A 26 -9.90 3.41 -3.17
CA GLU A 26 -11.15 4.05 -2.77
C GLU A 26 -12.33 3.52 -3.58
N LYS A 27 -12.15 3.35 -4.88
CA LYS A 27 -13.20 2.77 -5.74
C LYS A 27 -13.51 1.32 -5.38
N ALA A 28 -12.54 0.60 -4.86
CA ALA A 28 -12.74 -0.77 -4.40
C ALA A 28 -13.35 -0.86 -3.00
N GLY A 29 -13.66 0.27 -2.40
CA GLY A 29 -14.33 0.32 -1.10
C GLY A 29 -13.39 0.37 0.11
N VAL A 30 -12.12 0.64 -0.10
CA VAL A 30 -11.17 0.81 1.01
C VAL A 30 -11.48 2.14 1.69
N THR A 31 -11.81 2.08 2.97
CA THR A 31 -12.26 3.27 3.72
C THR A 31 -11.14 4.09 4.30
N GLY A 32 -9.93 3.52 4.43
CA GLY A 32 -8.81 4.26 4.98
C GLY A 32 -7.48 3.66 4.56
N TYR A 33 -6.50 4.53 4.43
CA TYR A 33 -5.13 4.14 4.12
C TYR A 33 -4.16 5.16 4.71
N THR A 34 -2.91 4.75 4.85
CA THR A 34 -1.83 5.62 5.30
C THR A 34 -0.74 5.60 4.24
N VAL A 35 -0.22 6.75 3.88
CA VAL A 35 0.90 6.85 2.94
C VAL A 35 2.15 7.20 3.73
N LEU A 36 3.19 6.38 3.58
CA LEU A 36 4.47 6.55 4.25
C LEU A 36 5.56 6.84 3.23
N PRO A 37 6.43 7.81 3.48
CA PRO A 37 7.58 8.03 2.62
C PRO A 37 8.58 6.89 2.81
N VAL A 38 9.21 6.48 1.72
CA VAL A 38 10.27 5.48 1.76
C VAL A 38 11.60 6.18 1.56
N LEU A 39 12.52 5.99 2.51
CA LEU A 39 13.81 6.68 2.46
C LEU A 39 14.80 6.02 1.51
N GLY A 40 14.71 4.70 1.35
CA GLY A 40 15.61 3.98 0.48
C GLY A 40 15.37 2.49 0.58
N GLY A 41 16.07 1.74 -0.24
CA GLY A 41 15.97 0.30 -0.25
C GLY A 41 16.77 -0.30 -1.38
N SER A 42 16.60 -1.60 -1.58
CA SER A 42 17.23 -2.33 -2.66
C SER A 42 16.27 -3.39 -3.15
N GLY A 43 16.18 -3.56 -4.45
CA GLY A 43 15.30 -4.55 -5.07
C GLY A 43 15.99 -5.20 -6.25
N ARG A 44 15.22 -5.89 -7.08
CA ARG A 44 15.76 -6.60 -8.26
C ARG A 44 16.55 -5.69 -9.19
N SER A 45 16.12 -4.43 -9.30
CA SER A 45 16.74 -3.46 -10.19
C SER A 45 17.87 -2.67 -9.56
N GLY A 46 18.24 -3.01 -8.32
CA GLY A 46 19.34 -2.36 -7.60
C GLY A 46 18.89 -1.51 -6.45
N ALA A 47 19.82 -0.76 -5.89
CA ALA A 47 19.56 0.12 -4.75
C ALA A 47 18.91 1.41 -5.18
N TRP A 48 18.11 1.99 -4.28
CA TRP A 48 17.46 3.29 -4.50
C TRP A 48 17.30 4.00 -3.16
N ASP A 49 17.40 5.35 -3.18
CA ASP A 49 17.17 6.17 -1.99
C ASP A 49 16.69 7.56 -2.39
N ARG A 50 16.30 8.34 -1.37
CA ARG A 50 15.80 9.70 -1.59
C ARG A 50 16.89 10.77 -1.63
N ALA A 51 18.10 10.45 -1.20
CA ALA A 51 19.16 11.45 -1.02
C ALA A 51 19.54 12.14 -2.33
N GLY A 52 19.50 11.43 -3.45
CA GLY A 52 19.85 12.00 -4.74
C GLY A 52 18.66 12.45 -5.58
N GLN A 53 17.46 12.48 -5.03
CA GLN A 53 16.24 12.76 -5.79
C GLN A 53 15.97 14.26 -5.88
N VAL A 54 15.59 14.71 -7.09
CA VAL A 54 15.27 16.11 -7.34
C VAL A 54 13.86 16.44 -6.87
N SER A 55 12.94 15.47 -6.93
CA SER A 55 11.55 15.67 -6.52
C SER A 55 10.99 14.41 -5.85
N ARG A 56 9.87 14.58 -5.14
CA ARG A 56 9.19 13.46 -4.48
C ARG A 56 8.70 12.42 -5.48
N ALA A 57 8.37 12.84 -6.69
CA ALA A 57 7.88 11.92 -7.73
C ALA A 57 8.91 10.90 -8.16
N GLN A 58 10.20 11.14 -7.90
CA GLN A 58 11.27 10.22 -8.24
C GLN A 58 11.49 9.14 -7.17
N GLY A 59 10.81 9.26 -6.04
CA GLY A 59 10.96 8.33 -4.93
C GLY A 59 9.90 7.23 -4.92
N MET A 60 9.91 6.50 -3.82
CA MET A 60 8.94 5.45 -3.54
C MET A 60 8.11 5.84 -2.34
N VAL A 61 6.89 5.34 -2.30
CA VAL A 61 6.00 5.47 -1.15
C VAL A 61 5.46 4.09 -0.79
N GLN A 62 5.01 3.96 0.45
CA GLN A 62 4.29 2.77 0.87
C GLN A 62 2.88 3.18 1.27
N VAL A 63 1.89 2.55 0.66
CA VAL A 63 0.48 2.73 1.02
C VAL A 63 0.07 1.54 1.86
N VAL A 64 -0.42 1.81 3.06
CA VAL A 64 -0.80 0.77 4.02
C VAL A 64 -2.30 0.84 4.26
N CYS A 65 -2.97 -0.30 4.11
CA CYS A 65 -4.39 -0.45 4.39
C CYS A 65 -4.58 -1.55 5.42
N ILE A 66 -5.53 -1.36 6.33
CA ILE A 66 -5.97 -2.43 7.22
C ILE A 66 -7.44 -2.66 6.89
N ILE A 67 -7.77 -3.88 6.49
CA ILE A 67 -9.08 -4.20 5.97
C ILE A 67 -9.63 -5.49 6.58
N ARG A 68 -10.93 -5.66 6.48
CA ARG A 68 -11.57 -6.92 6.84
C ARG A 68 -11.13 -8.02 5.88
N PRO A 69 -10.93 -9.25 6.36
CA PRO A 69 -10.46 -10.35 5.50
C PRO A 69 -11.30 -10.57 4.25
N GLU A 70 -12.60 -10.41 4.34
CA GLU A 70 -13.52 -10.65 3.20
C GLU A 70 -13.40 -9.60 2.09
N ARG A 71 -12.69 -8.50 2.35
CA ARG A 71 -12.46 -7.44 1.36
C ARG A 71 -11.14 -7.59 0.62
N LEU A 72 -10.35 -8.57 1.01
CA LEU A 72 -8.97 -8.70 0.50
C LEU A 72 -8.92 -8.90 -1.01
N ASP A 73 -9.74 -9.79 -1.55
CA ASP A 73 -9.68 -10.10 -2.98
C ASP A 73 -9.98 -8.86 -3.84
N ASP A 74 -11.00 -8.08 -3.48
CA ASP A 74 -11.34 -6.87 -4.22
C ASP A 74 -10.21 -5.83 -4.16
N LEU A 75 -9.60 -5.69 -2.98
CA LEU A 75 -8.47 -4.78 -2.83
C LEU A 75 -7.28 -5.23 -3.68
N LEU A 76 -6.95 -6.51 -3.64
CA LEU A 76 -5.82 -7.03 -4.39
C LEU A 76 -6.00 -6.88 -5.90
N ASP A 77 -7.21 -7.12 -6.41
CA ASP A 77 -7.50 -6.91 -7.81
C ASP A 77 -7.30 -5.45 -8.22
N ALA A 78 -7.80 -4.52 -7.39
CA ALA A 78 -7.65 -3.09 -7.66
C ALA A 78 -6.19 -2.65 -7.60
N ALA A 79 -5.46 -3.10 -6.58
CA ALA A 79 -4.06 -2.74 -6.40
C ALA A 79 -3.20 -3.30 -7.54
N PHE A 80 -3.39 -4.57 -7.88
CA PHE A 80 -2.60 -5.22 -8.92
C PHE A 80 -2.79 -4.57 -10.29
N ALA A 81 -3.99 -4.13 -10.60
CA ALA A 81 -4.26 -3.42 -11.85
C ALA A 81 -3.39 -2.16 -12.02
N VAL A 82 -3.02 -1.54 -10.90
CA VAL A 82 -2.13 -0.37 -10.92
C VAL A 82 -0.67 -0.79 -10.89
N VAL A 83 -0.33 -1.77 -10.04
CA VAL A 83 1.07 -2.13 -9.75
C VAL A 83 1.72 -2.97 -10.85
N GLU A 84 0.95 -3.77 -11.60
CA GLU A 84 1.50 -4.79 -12.51
C GLU A 84 2.48 -4.28 -13.55
N ARG A 85 2.36 -3.01 -13.95
CA ARG A 85 3.22 -2.39 -14.98
C ARG A 85 4.27 -1.46 -14.37
N HIS A 86 4.41 -1.47 -13.06
CA HIS A 86 5.29 -0.56 -12.35
C HIS A 86 6.20 -1.30 -11.41
N ILE A 87 7.24 -0.62 -10.93
CA ILE A 87 8.09 -1.16 -9.88
C ILE A 87 7.28 -1.07 -8.60
N GLY A 88 6.83 -2.22 -8.11
CA GLY A 88 6.02 -2.25 -6.92
C GLY A 88 5.93 -3.63 -6.31
N VAL A 89 5.69 -3.66 -5.02
CA VAL A 89 5.54 -4.89 -4.25
C VAL A 89 4.30 -4.77 -3.38
N VAL A 90 3.48 -5.81 -3.40
CA VAL A 90 2.31 -5.91 -2.53
C VAL A 90 2.57 -7.05 -1.55
N SER A 91 2.51 -6.76 -0.27
CA SER A 91 2.62 -7.78 0.77
C SER A 91 1.40 -7.75 1.68
N ILE A 92 1.09 -8.91 2.25
CA ILE A 92 -0.10 -9.09 3.07
C ILE A 92 0.33 -9.74 4.38
N VAL A 93 -0.14 -9.16 5.48
CA VAL A 93 0.16 -9.66 6.82
C VAL A 93 -1.14 -9.81 7.59
N ASP A 94 -1.31 -10.96 8.25
CA ASP A 94 -2.43 -11.13 9.18
C ASP A 94 -2.15 -10.30 10.42
N CYS A 95 -3.17 -9.60 10.89
CA CYS A 95 -3.06 -8.80 12.09
C CYS A 95 -4.38 -8.78 12.86
N ASP A 96 -4.33 -8.26 14.06
CA ASP A 96 -5.52 -8.04 14.88
C ASP A 96 -5.70 -6.56 15.12
N VAL A 97 -6.95 -6.11 15.13
CA VAL A 97 -7.30 -4.73 15.43
C VAL A 97 -8.27 -4.68 16.59
N LEU A 98 -8.22 -3.59 17.36
CA LEU A 98 -9.05 -3.45 18.55
C LEU A 98 -10.37 -2.74 18.29
N ARG A 99 -10.47 -1.98 17.21
CA ARG A 99 -11.64 -1.13 16.92
C ARG A 99 -12.23 -1.50 15.57
N ALA A 100 -13.04 -2.56 15.57
CA ALA A 100 -13.65 -3.09 14.35
C ALA A 100 -14.45 -2.05 13.56
N GLU A 101 -15.03 -1.07 14.25
CA GLU A 101 -15.82 -0.02 13.61
C GLU A 101 -15.00 0.97 12.79
N ARG A 102 -13.66 0.86 12.85
CA ARG A 102 -12.76 1.76 12.14
C ARG A 102 -12.22 1.19 10.82
N PHE A 103 -12.66 -0.02 10.46
CA PHE A 103 -12.12 -0.63 9.23
C PHE A 103 -13.07 -1.55 8.51
#